data_6f6c293c8db380bf8854b59bba80bb3b
#
_entry.id   6f6c293c8db380bf8854b59bba80bb3b
#
_cell.length_a   1.000
_cell.length_b   1.000
_cell.length_c   1.000
_cell.angle_alpha   90.00
_cell.angle_beta   90.00
_cell.angle_gamma   90.00
#
_symmetry.space_group_name_H-M   'P 1'
#
loop_
_entity.id
_entity.type
_entity.pdbx_description
1 polymer ?
#
loop_
_entity_poly.entity_id
_entity_poly.type
_entity_poly.pdbx_seq_one_letter_code
_entity_poly.pdbx_strand_id
1 'polypeptide(L)'
;MKEFLKKMDDPKYKFLGYMLGLFIMFIIALCLPKNNSNTANTINNDNNKPNTTDNQVLEFLNNQEDYTYNFKYVLKVNDQTITYQGQKTNNEEYITIEDKSYLIKDGLTYIKSDDTYQIYNDNIYTNKMNLFTNGKILTNYINKGYLKDNTYLINLKEIIYNYEDNDYIEVSSNISNNEYIINIECKDYLNYIYKDIENADIELIYSNIVKKS
;
A
#
# COMPACT_ATOMS: atom_id res chain seq x y z
N MET A 1 -38.56 -21.14 -7.40
CA MET A 1 -37.69 -20.04 -6.98
C MET A 1 -38.41 -18.94 -6.20
N LYS A 2 -39.55 -18.39 -6.64
CA LYS A 2 -40.32 -17.35 -5.92
C LYS A 2 -40.85 -17.77 -4.54
N GLU A 3 -41.27 -19.02 -4.35
CA GLU A 3 -41.71 -19.54 -3.06
C GLU A 3 -40.59 -19.75 -2.05
N PHE A 4 -39.38 -20.07 -2.54
CA PHE A 4 -38.18 -20.19 -1.69
C PHE A 4 -37.73 -18.82 -1.12
N LEU A 5 -37.76 -17.79 -1.96
CA LEU A 5 -37.44 -16.42 -1.56
C LEU A 5 -38.45 -15.86 -0.53
N LYS A 6 -39.74 -16.24 -0.64
CA LYS A 6 -40.77 -15.81 0.29
C LYS A 6 -40.65 -16.47 1.68
N LYS A 7 -40.04 -17.67 1.75
CA LYS A 7 -39.69 -18.31 3.04
C LYS A 7 -38.49 -17.70 3.73
N MET A 8 -37.57 -17.05 2.99
CA MET A 8 -36.43 -16.38 3.59
C MET A 8 -36.77 -15.06 4.32
N ASP A 9 -37.97 -14.51 4.13
CA ASP A 9 -38.44 -13.32 4.85
C ASP A 9 -38.98 -13.62 6.25
N ASP A 10 -39.23 -14.89 6.58
CA ASP A 10 -39.64 -15.33 7.91
C ASP A 10 -38.45 -15.11 8.89
N PRO A 11 -38.66 -14.46 10.06
CA PRO A 11 -37.63 -14.20 11.06
C PRO A 11 -36.81 -15.43 11.49
N LYS A 12 -37.46 -16.62 11.50
CA LYS A 12 -36.77 -17.89 11.82
C LYS A 12 -35.73 -18.27 10.78
N TYR A 13 -36.03 -18.05 9.49
CA TYR A 13 -35.10 -18.38 8.42
C TYR A 13 -34.01 -17.31 8.24
N LYS A 14 -34.31 -16.05 8.58
CA LYS A 14 -33.27 -14.99 8.65
C LYS A 14 -32.23 -15.33 9.74
N PHE A 15 -32.69 -15.74 10.93
CA PHE A 15 -31.78 -16.16 12.00
C PHE A 15 -30.94 -17.37 11.61
N LEU A 16 -31.56 -18.38 10.97
CA LEU A 16 -30.84 -19.56 10.47
C LEU A 16 -29.81 -19.19 9.39
N GLY A 17 -30.14 -18.26 8.49
CA GLY A 17 -29.22 -17.71 7.48
C GLY A 17 -28.00 -17.00 8.09
N TYR A 18 -28.22 -16.20 9.13
CA TYR A 18 -27.13 -15.57 9.89
C TYR A 18 -26.22 -16.59 10.59
N MET A 19 -26.81 -17.59 11.23
CA MET A 19 -26.06 -18.67 11.89
C MET A 19 -25.26 -19.50 10.88
N LEU A 20 -25.83 -19.81 9.72
CA LEU A 20 -25.13 -20.53 8.65
C LEU A 20 -24.00 -19.70 8.07
N GLY A 21 -24.20 -18.40 7.87
CA GLY A 21 -23.16 -17.47 7.42
C GLY A 21 -21.99 -17.37 8.39
N LEU A 22 -22.27 -17.24 9.70
CA LEU A 22 -21.25 -17.26 10.75
C LEU A 22 -20.49 -18.59 10.82
N PHE A 23 -21.21 -19.72 10.63
CA PHE A 23 -20.59 -21.05 10.62
C PHE A 23 -19.68 -21.26 9.41
N ILE A 24 -20.07 -20.78 8.25
CA ILE A 24 -19.20 -20.80 7.03
C ILE A 24 -17.97 -19.91 7.24
N MET A 25 -18.12 -18.71 7.80
CA MET A 25 -16.99 -17.84 8.12
C MET A 25 -16.05 -18.49 9.14
N PHE A 26 -16.59 -19.21 10.13
CA PHE A 26 -15.80 -19.94 11.12
C PHE A 26 -15.03 -21.11 10.50
N ILE A 27 -15.65 -21.86 9.56
CA ILE A 27 -14.98 -22.94 8.83
C ILE A 27 -13.87 -22.35 7.93
N ILE A 28 -14.12 -21.24 7.24
CA ILE A 28 -13.10 -20.55 6.44
C ILE A 28 -11.93 -20.13 7.33
N ALA A 29 -12.19 -19.57 8.51
CA ALA A 29 -11.16 -19.18 9.46
C ALA A 29 -10.35 -20.37 10.00
N LEU A 30 -10.96 -21.56 10.12
CA LEU A 30 -10.25 -22.80 10.51
C LEU A 30 -9.45 -23.42 9.35
N CYS A 31 -9.90 -23.20 8.10
CA CYS A 31 -9.25 -23.72 6.89
C CYS A 31 -8.14 -22.77 6.37
N LEU A 32 -8.07 -21.54 6.87
CA LEU A 32 -6.92 -20.69 6.59
C LEU A 32 -5.68 -21.36 7.19
N PRO A 33 -4.61 -21.58 6.41
CA PRO A 33 -3.38 -22.13 6.95
C PRO A 33 -2.94 -21.21 8.10
N LYS A 34 -2.86 -21.76 9.32
CA LYS A 34 -2.18 -21.08 10.41
C LYS A 34 -0.74 -20.93 9.96
N ASN A 35 -0.39 -19.73 9.54
CA ASN A 35 1.00 -19.36 9.33
C ASN A 35 1.71 -19.51 10.67
N ASN A 36 2.20 -20.70 10.93
CA ASN A 36 3.30 -20.89 11.85
C ASN A 36 4.50 -20.17 11.20
N SER A 37 4.68 -18.94 11.59
CA SER A 37 5.91 -18.20 11.37
C SER A 37 7.04 -18.90 12.13
N ASN A 38 7.64 -19.91 11.54
CA ASN A 38 8.96 -20.42 11.87
C ASN A 38 9.40 -21.43 10.80
N THR A 39 9.80 -20.90 9.66
CA THR A 39 10.89 -21.48 8.88
C THR A 39 11.48 -20.35 8.05
N ALA A 40 12.39 -19.62 8.66
CA ALA A 40 13.39 -18.88 7.92
C ALA A 40 14.19 -19.93 7.14
N ASN A 41 13.83 -20.14 5.88
CA ASN A 41 14.76 -20.73 4.93
C ASN A 41 15.84 -19.68 4.69
N THR A 42 16.87 -19.76 5.50
CA THR A 42 18.13 -19.06 5.29
C THR A 42 18.73 -19.62 3.99
N ILE A 43 18.39 -18.98 2.88
CA ILE A 43 19.22 -19.11 1.68
C ILE A 43 20.45 -18.26 2.00
N ASN A 44 21.51 -18.94 2.42
CA ASN A 44 22.84 -18.37 2.55
C ASN A 44 23.31 -17.91 1.16
N ASN A 45 23.02 -16.64 0.80
CA ASN A 45 23.76 -15.91 -0.19
C ASN A 45 24.51 -14.79 0.51
N ASP A 46 25.74 -15.10 0.91
CA ASP A 46 26.67 -14.28 1.70
C ASP A 46 27.15 -12.97 1.02
N ASN A 47 26.48 -12.47 -0.03
CA ASN A 47 26.95 -11.29 -0.75
C ASN A 47 25.93 -10.13 -0.91
N ASN A 48 24.73 -10.23 -0.33
CA ASN A 48 23.71 -9.17 -0.47
C ASN A 48 23.30 -8.57 0.87
N LYS A 49 24.26 -7.97 1.58
CA LYS A 49 23.90 -7.14 2.74
C LYS A 49 23.37 -5.81 2.19
N PRO A 50 22.15 -5.37 2.59
CA PRO A 50 21.64 -4.07 2.16
C PRO A 50 22.64 -2.98 2.49
N ASN A 51 22.79 -2.04 1.59
CA ASN A 51 23.59 -0.83 1.79
C ASN A 51 23.09 -0.08 3.06
N THR A 52 23.96 0.62 3.76
CA THR A 52 23.56 1.43 4.94
C THR A 52 22.47 2.46 4.60
N THR A 53 22.46 2.98 3.38
CA THR A 53 21.47 3.90 2.83
C THR A 53 20.09 3.26 2.76
N ASP A 54 20.01 2.04 2.21
CA ASP A 54 18.75 1.28 2.13
C ASP A 54 18.16 1.03 3.52
N ASN A 55 19.00 0.70 4.50
CA ASN A 55 18.54 0.45 5.86
C ASN A 55 17.89 1.70 6.49
N GLN A 56 18.42 2.90 6.27
CA GLN A 56 17.84 4.13 6.78
C GLN A 56 16.49 4.44 6.14
N VAL A 57 16.37 4.25 4.82
CA VAL A 57 15.11 4.44 4.10
C VAL A 57 14.06 3.44 4.56
N LEU A 58 14.42 2.16 4.69
CA LEU A 58 13.51 1.11 5.15
C LEU A 58 13.09 1.31 6.61
N GLU A 59 13.99 1.76 7.49
CA GLU A 59 13.66 2.11 8.86
C GLU A 59 12.65 3.27 8.92
N PHE A 60 12.88 4.33 8.16
CA PHE A 60 11.92 5.43 8.04
C PHE A 60 10.56 4.95 7.51
N LEU A 61 10.53 4.22 6.40
CA LEU A 61 9.29 3.69 5.81
C LEU A 61 8.49 2.85 6.81
N ASN A 62 9.16 1.96 7.54
CA ASN A 62 8.51 1.09 8.51
C ASN A 62 7.93 1.86 9.71
N ASN A 63 8.50 3.01 10.04
CA ASN A 63 8.15 3.81 11.22
C ASN A 63 7.65 5.22 10.84
N GLN A 64 7.07 5.41 9.66
CA GLN A 64 6.60 6.73 9.17
C GLN A 64 5.69 7.46 10.17
N GLU A 65 4.96 6.74 10.99
CA GLU A 65 4.08 7.30 12.01
C GLU A 65 4.84 8.05 13.11
N ASP A 66 6.13 7.73 13.32
CA ASP A 66 7.01 8.37 14.31
C ASP A 66 7.69 9.64 13.79
N TYR A 67 7.39 10.06 12.57
CA TYR A 67 8.04 11.18 11.93
C TYR A 67 7.04 12.22 11.43
N THR A 68 7.52 13.47 11.35
CA THR A 68 6.93 14.50 10.50
C THR A 68 7.81 14.65 9.27
N TYR A 69 7.23 14.89 8.10
CA TYR A 69 7.96 14.99 6.85
C TYR A 69 7.14 15.68 5.76
N ASN A 70 7.84 16.18 4.77
CA ASN A 70 7.22 16.55 3.49
C ASN A 70 7.31 15.36 2.55
N PHE A 71 6.35 15.23 1.64
CA PHE A 71 6.35 14.18 0.64
C PHE A 71 5.93 14.67 -0.73
N LYS A 72 6.44 13.98 -1.75
CA LYS A 72 5.99 14.10 -3.13
C LYS A 72 5.96 12.70 -3.75
N TYR A 73 4.80 12.29 -4.24
CA TYR A 73 4.62 11.02 -4.95
C TYR A 73 4.29 11.34 -6.41
N VAL A 74 5.06 10.81 -7.31
CA VAL A 74 4.86 10.98 -8.77
C VAL A 74 4.51 9.62 -9.35
N LEU A 75 3.28 9.45 -9.79
CA LEU A 75 2.81 8.26 -10.48
C LEU A 75 2.81 8.55 -11.98
N LYS A 76 3.57 7.78 -12.73
CA LYS A 76 3.59 7.80 -14.19
C LYS A 76 2.99 6.49 -14.69
N VAL A 77 1.94 6.58 -15.50
CA VAL A 77 1.31 5.42 -16.15
C VAL A 77 1.05 5.77 -17.60
N ASN A 78 1.68 5.06 -18.51
CA ASN A 78 1.74 5.39 -19.92
C ASN A 78 2.16 6.87 -20.10
N ASP A 79 1.37 7.68 -20.80
CA ASP A 79 1.65 9.11 -21.01
C ASP A 79 1.07 10.03 -19.93
N GLN A 80 0.46 9.47 -18.86
CA GLN A 80 -0.16 10.24 -17.80
C GLN A 80 0.74 10.34 -16.59
N THR A 81 0.77 11.52 -15.97
CA THR A 81 1.48 11.76 -14.72
C THR A 81 0.55 12.38 -13.70
N ILE A 82 0.47 11.80 -12.52
CA ILE A 82 -0.27 12.34 -11.38
C ILE A 82 0.73 12.61 -10.26
N THR A 83 0.69 13.81 -9.69
CA THR A 83 1.54 14.19 -8.57
C THR A 83 0.71 14.46 -7.34
N TYR A 84 1.08 13.80 -6.25
CA TYR A 84 0.62 14.05 -4.89
C TYR A 84 1.76 14.72 -4.14
N GLN A 85 1.54 15.84 -3.50
CA GLN A 85 2.55 16.48 -2.68
C GLN A 85 1.94 17.03 -1.41
N GLY A 86 2.70 17.02 -0.32
CA GLY A 86 2.15 17.48 0.94
C GLY A 86 3.09 17.38 2.11
N GLN A 87 2.50 17.45 3.28
CA GLN A 87 3.20 17.41 4.54
C GLN A 87 2.44 16.55 5.54
N LYS A 88 3.16 15.66 6.21
CA LYS A 88 2.70 14.91 7.37
C LYS A 88 3.18 15.59 8.64
N THR A 89 2.25 15.99 9.47
CA THR A 89 2.51 16.49 10.84
C THR A 89 2.17 15.40 11.88
N ASN A 90 2.10 15.77 13.16
CA ASN A 90 1.80 14.78 14.20
C ASN A 90 0.44 14.10 14.03
N ASN A 91 -0.60 14.86 13.69
CA ASN A 91 -1.99 14.38 13.67
C ASN A 91 -2.70 14.67 12.33
N GLU A 92 -2.03 15.35 11.41
CA GLU A 92 -2.66 15.83 10.19
C GLU A 92 -1.77 15.57 8.99
N GLU A 93 -2.39 15.34 7.84
CA GLU A 93 -1.72 15.20 6.57
C GLU A 93 -2.37 16.16 5.57
N TYR A 94 -1.58 17.11 5.08
CA TYR A 94 -1.98 18.07 4.06
C TYR A 94 -1.51 17.56 2.72
N ILE A 95 -2.42 17.48 1.73
CA ILE A 95 -2.13 16.91 0.42
C ILE A 95 -2.64 17.87 -0.65
N THR A 96 -1.82 18.07 -1.67
CA THR A 96 -2.24 18.74 -2.91
C THR A 96 -2.10 17.75 -4.07
N ILE A 97 -3.17 17.65 -4.86
CA ILE A 97 -3.23 16.84 -6.07
C ILE A 97 -3.74 17.78 -7.16
N GLU A 98 -2.89 18.05 -8.16
CA GLU A 98 -3.16 19.07 -9.18
C GLU A 98 -3.49 20.42 -8.55
N ASP A 99 -4.74 20.89 -8.69
CA ASP A 99 -5.26 22.15 -8.16
C ASP A 99 -6.07 21.99 -6.85
N LYS A 100 -6.25 20.77 -6.36
CA LYS A 100 -7.08 20.47 -5.18
C LYS A 100 -6.22 20.24 -3.95
N SER A 101 -6.63 20.83 -2.83
CA SER A 101 -5.99 20.65 -1.53
C SER A 101 -6.89 19.87 -0.59
N TYR A 102 -6.30 18.93 0.12
CA TYR A 102 -6.97 18.05 1.05
C TYR A 102 -6.30 18.10 2.41
N LEU A 103 -7.06 17.77 3.44
CA LEU A 103 -6.58 17.55 4.80
C LEU A 103 -7.11 16.20 5.29
N ILE A 104 -6.22 15.34 5.77
CA ILE A 104 -6.59 14.14 6.51
C ILE A 104 -6.32 14.41 7.99
N LYS A 105 -7.36 14.28 8.81
CA LYS A 105 -7.32 14.48 10.25
C LYS A 105 -8.33 13.58 10.95
N ASP A 106 -7.92 12.93 12.04
CA ASP A 106 -8.78 12.07 12.87
C ASP A 106 -9.50 10.97 12.04
N GLY A 107 -8.83 10.43 10.99
CA GLY A 107 -9.37 9.42 10.10
C GLY A 107 -10.41 9.94 9.10
N LEU A 108 -10.66 11.23 9.04
CA LEU A 108 -11.54 11.88 8.07
C LEU A 108 -10.73 12.63 7.02
N THR A 109 -11.27 12.66 5.82
CA THR A 109 -10.71 13.43 4.71
C THR A 109 -11.58 14.67 4.47
N TYR A 110 -10.92 15.78 4.25
CA TYR A 110 -11.55 17.07 3.93
C TYR A 110 -10.97 17.59 2.63
N ILE A 111 -11.79 18.23 1.81
CA ILE A 111 -11.37 18.99 0.63
C ILE A 111 -11.47 20.49 0.93
N LYS A 112 -10.49 21.25 0.52
CA LYS A 112 -10.52 22.71 0.62
C LYS A 112 -11.41 23.28 -0.49
N SER A 113 -12.43 24.04 -0.09
CA SER A 113 -13.28 24.83 -0.99
C SER A 113 -13.24 26.27 -0.51
N ASP A 114 -12.69 27.15 -1.34
CA ASP A 114 -12.36 28.53 -0.99
C ASP A 114 -11.46 28.57 0.26
N ASP A 115 -11.91 29.21 1.34
CA ASP A 115 -11.18 29.33 2.60
C ASP A 115 -11.61 28.30 3.66
N THR A 116 -12.45 27.33 3.31
CA THR A 116 -13.01 26.34 4.26
C THR A 116 -12.69 24.92 3.86
N TYR A 117 -12.66 24.01 4.85
CA TYR A 117 -12.54 22.58 4.64
C TYR A 117 -13.91 21.91 4.82
N GLN A 118 -14.31 21.09 3.85
CA GLN A 118 -15.54 20.32 3.86
C GLN A 118 -15.22 18.82 3.83
N ILE A 119 -16.04 18.00 4.50
CA ILE A 119 -15.85 16.54 4.51
C ILE A 119 -15.90 16.02 3.08
N TYR A 120 -14.88 15.23 2.72
CA TYR A 120 -14.76 14.56 1.44
C TYR A 120 -14.96 13.07 1.65
N ASN A 121 -15.98 12.50 1.03
CA ASN A 121 -16.41 11.11 1.29
C ASN A 121 -15.64 10.06 0.48
N ASP A 122 -14.81 10.49 -0.48
CA ASP A 122 -14.01 9.57 -1.28
C ASP A 122 -12.59 9.42 -0.73
N ASN A 123 -11.94 8.32 -1.08
CA ASN A 123 -10.54 8.09 -0.77
C ASN A 123 -9.65 8.86 -1.75
N ILE A 124 -8.75 9.70 -1.24
CA ILE A 124 -7.73 10.39 -2.05
C ILE A 124 -6.75 9.38 -2.64
N TYR A 125 -6.32 8.44 -1.81
CA TYR A 125 -5.50 7.31 -2.25
C TYR A 125 -6.42 6.16 -2.61
N THR A 126 -6.35 5.69 -3.84
CA THR A 126 -7.02 4.43 -4.20
C THR A 126 -6.44 3.29 -3.35
N ASN A 127 -7.23 2.28 -3.03
CA ASN A 127 -6.76 1.10 -2.27
C ASN A 127 -5.51 0.45 -2.90
N LYS A 128 -5.33 0.63 -4.20
CA LYS A 128 -4.20 0.11 -4.97
C LYS A 128 -2.92 0.91 -4.78
N MET A 129 -3.04 2.23 -4.56
CA MET A 129 -1.92 3.10 -4.22
C MET A 129 -1.43 2.89 -2.79
N ASN A 130 -2.28 2.41 -1.88
CA ASN A 130 -1.91 2.13 -0.50
C ASN A 130 -0.73 1.15 -0.37
N LEU A 131 -0.57 0.22 -1.30
CA LEU A 131 0.59 -0.68 -1.36
C LEU A 131 1.90 0.10 -1.40
N PHE A 132 1.93 1.21 -2.14
CA PHE A 132 3.15 1.98 -2.39
C PHE A 132 3.32 3.15 -1.43
N THR A 133 2.25 3.85 -1.08
CA THR A 133 2.29 5.06 -0.25
C THR A 133 2.31 4.78 1.25
N ASN A 134 1.85 3.61 1.68
CA ASN A 134 1.98 3.18 3.07
C ASN A 134 3.33 2.48 3.27
N GLY A 135 4.27 3.16 3.91
CA GLY A 135 5.64 2.67 4.08
C GLY A 135 5.72 1.33 4.82
N LYS A 136 4.87 1.09 5.81
CA LYS A 136 4.84 -0.18 6.55
C LYS A 136 4.39 -1.35 5.66
N ILE A 137 3.39 -1.11 4.80
CA ILE A 137 2.93 -2.13 3.84
C ILE A 137 4.04 -2.39 2.82
N LEU A 138 4.62 -1.34 2.23
CA LEU A 138 5.70 -1.46 1.25
C LEU A 138 6.90 -2.20 1.84
N THR A 139 7.35 -1.82 3.04
CA THR A 139 8.48 -2.49 3.72
C THR A 139 8.20 -3.97 3.99
N ASN A 140 6.95 -4.32 4.37
CA ASN A 140 6.57 -5.72 4.57
C ASN A 140 6.73 -6.56 3.29
N TYR A 141 6.40 -6.00 2.12
CA TYR A 141 6.60 -6.69 0.85
C TYR A 141 8.06 -6.69 0.40
N ILE A 142 8.82 -5.60 0.61
CA ILE A 142 10.26 -5.55 0.36
C ILE A 142 10.98 -6.67 1.14
N ASN A 143 10.61 -6.91 2.40
CA ASN A 143 11.19 -7.96 3.23
C ASN A 143 10.87 -9.38 2.76
N LYS A 144 9.85 -9.57 1.93
CA LYS A 144 9.53 -10.86 1.28
C LYS A 144 10.22 -11.02 -0.07
N GLY A 145 10.68 -9.93 -0.66
CA GLY A 145 11.44 -9.92 -1.89
C GLY A 145 12.89 -10.34 -1.69
N TYR A 146 13.65 -10.33 -2.76
CA TYR A 146 15.09 -10.54 -2.72
C TYR A 146 15.84 -9.36 -3.35
N LEU A 147 17.04 -9.08 -2.82
CA LEU A 147 17.89 -8.00 -3.31
C LEU A 147 18.76 -8.50 -4.46
N LYS A 148 18.72 -7.77 -5.58
CA LYS A 148 19.57 -7.99 -6.75
C LYS A 148 20.04 -6.63 -7.27
N ASP A 149 21.36 -6.44 -7.40
CA ASP A 149 21.96 -5.22 -7.97
C ASP A 149 21.40 -3.92 -7.35
N ASN A 150 21.25 -3.87 -6.02
CA ASN A 150 20.64 -2.77 -5.25
C ASN A 150 19.14 -2.51 -5.54
N THR A 151 18.45 -3.46 -6.14
CA THR A 151 17.02 -3.40 -6.40
C THR A 151 16.32 -4.56 -5.69
N TYR A 152 15.27 -4.28 -4.95
CA TYR A 152 14.41 -5.29 -4.34
C TYR A 152 13.40 -5.77 -5.38
N LEU A 153 13.37 -7.07 -5.62
CA LEU A 153 12.43 -7.73 -6.52
C LEU A 153 11.35 -8.40 -5.69
N ILE A 154 10.14 -7.88 -5.75
CA ILE A 154 8.97 -8.39 -5.03
C ILE A 154 8.12 -9.19 -6.01
N ASN A 155 8.04 -10.51 -5.82
CA ASN A 155 7.23 -11.35 -6.71
C ASN A 155 5.75 -11.02 -6.53
N LEU A 156 5.00 -10.88 -7.63
CA LEU A 156 3.57 -10.59 -7.60
C LEU A 156 2.74 -11.67 -6.89
N LYS A 157 3.23 -12.90 -6.78
CA LYS A 157 2.61 -13.97 -5.97
C LYS A 157 2.49 -13.63 -4.49
N GLU A 158 3.35 -12.75 -3.98
CA GLU A 158 3.29 -12.27 -2.59
C GLU A 158 2.20 -11.22 -2.35
N ILE A 159 1.69 -10.62 -3.44
CA ILE A 159 0.73 -9.51 -3.41
C ILE A 159 -0.64 -9.94 -3.93
N ILE A 160 -0.65 -10.75 -4.97
CA ILE A 160 -1.86 -11.16 -5.69
C ILE A 160 -2.13 -12.63 -5.44
N TYR A 161 -3.31 -12.92 -4.89
CA TYR A 161 -3.73 -14.30 -4.65
C TYR A 161 -3.92 -15.07 -5.97
N ASN A 162 -3.37 -16.29 -6.04
CA ASN A 162 -3.40 -17.18 -7.22
C ASN A 162 -2.74 -16.58 -8.48
N TYR A 163 -1.75 -15.68 -8.33
CA TYR A 163 -0.94 -15.23 -9.44
C TYR A 163 0.01 -16.35 -9.89
N GLU A 164 0.03 -16.68 -11.18
CA GLU A 164 0.77 -17.85 -11.71
C GLU A 164 2.12 -17.47 -12.34
N ASP A 165 2.20 -16.27 -12.94
CA ASP A 165 3.40 -15.80 -13.64
C ASP A 165 4.53 -15.41 -12.66
N ASN A 166 5.74 -15.21 -13.18
CA ASN A 166 6.91 -14.82 -12.40
C ASN A 166 7.28 -13.35 -12.63
N ASP A 167 6.29 -12.48 -12.47
CA ASP A 167 6.47 -11.05 -12.61
C ASP A 167 6.80 -10.40 -11.26
N TYR A 168 7.41 -9.22 -11.33
CA TYR A 168 7.96 -8.54 -10.17
C TYR A 168 7.58 -7.07 -10.14
N ILE A 169 7.50 -6.52 -8.94
CA ILE A 169 7.64 -5.10 -8.69
C ILE A 169 9.11 -4.88 -8.32
N GLU A 170 9.73 -3.90 -8.97
CA GLU A 170 11.11 -3.52 -8.67
C GLU A 170 11.14 -2.27 -7.80
N VAL A 171 11.85 -2.34 -6.68
CA VAL A 171 11.97 -1.22 -5.73
C VAL A 171 13.43 -0.91 -5.50
N SER A 172 13.84 0.32 -5.78
CA SER A 172 15.15 0.83 -5.43
C SER A 172 15.04 2.08 -4.57
N SER A 173 16.06 2.33 -3.74
CA SER A 173 16.09 3.50 -2.89
C SER A 173 17.44 4.19 -2.90
N ASN A 174 17.44 5.49 -2.71
CA ASN A 174 18.66 6.26 -2.49
C ASN A 174 18.41 7.45 -1.56
N ILE A 175 19.49 8.04 -1.06
CA ILE A 175 19.45 9.29 -0.32
C ILE A 175 20.26 10.33 -1.11
N SER A 176 19.60 11.42 -1.49
CA SER A 176 20.22 12.53 -2.21
C SER A 176 19.73 13.86 -1.65
N ASN A 177 20.64 14.81 -1.39
CA ASN A 177 20.31 16.14 -0.87
C ASN A 177 19.43 16.13 0.39
N ASN A 178 19.63 15.18 1.31
CA ASN A 178 18.81 14.94 2.50
C ASN A 178 17.36 14.52 2.19
N GLU A 179 17.10 14.05 0.99
CA GLU A 179 15.82 13.46 0.58
C GLU A 179 15.95 11.94 0.48
N TYR A 180 14.93 11.22 0.94
CA TYR A 180 14.78 9.79 0.71
C TYR A 180 13.96 9.60 -0.56
N ILE A 181 14.55 8.96 -1.55
CA ILE A 181 13.95 8.74 -2.87
C ILE A 181 13.77 7.24 -3.05
N ILE A 182 12.54 6.82 -3.33
CA ILE A 182 12.20 5.43 -3.61
C ILE A 182 11.58 5.38 -5.01
N ASN A 183 12.17 4.57 -5.88
CA ASN A 183 11.67 4.32 -7.23
C ASN A 183 11.04 2.93 -7.28
N ILE A 184 9.85 2.83 -7.85
CA ILE A 184 9.08 1.60 -7.92
C ILE A 184 8.63 1.41 -9.37
N GLU A 185 9.14 0.37 -10.02
CA GLU A 185 8.62 -0.08 -11.30
C GLU A 185 7.53 -1.11 -11.05
N CYS A 186 6.30 -0.81 -11.44
CA CYS A 186 5.10 -1.59 -11.09
C CYS A 186 4.19 -1.88 -12.29
N LYS A 187 4.75 -1.87 -13.51
CA LYS A 187 4.02 -2.13 -14.75
C LYS A 187 3.17 -3.39 -14.67
N ASP A 188 3.77 -4.52 -14.35
CA ASP A 188 3.09 -5.82 -14.38
C ASP A 188 1.96 -5.88 -13.34
N TYR A 189 2.16 -5.29 -12.16
CA TYR A 189 1.12 -5.17 -11.15
C TYR A 189 -0.07 -4.33 -11.64
N LEU A 190 0.19 -3.15 -12.23
CA LEU A 190 -0.88 -2.29 -12.72
C LEU A 190 -1.55 -2.87 -13.98
N ASN A 191 -0.80 -3.54 -14.85
CA ASN A 191 -1.35 -4.22 -16.03
C ASN A 191 -2.28 -5.38 -15.64
N TYR A 192 -1.96 -6.13 -14.58
CA TYR A 192 -2.86 -7.15 -14.03
C TYR A 192 -4.21 -6.56 -13.61
N ILE A 193 -4.19 -5.35 -13.03
CA ILE A 193 -5.40 -4.71 -12.46
C ILE A 193 -6.24 -4.00 -13.54
N TYR A 194 -5.58 -3.24 -14.45
CA TYR A 194 -6.24 -2.31 -15.36
C TYR A 194 -6.18 -2.71 -16.82
N LYS A 195 -5.27 -3.62 -17.20
CA LYS A 195 -4.92 -3.98 -18.59
C LYS A 195 -4.40 -2.80 -19.41
N ASP A 196 -3.72 -3.11 -20.50
CA ASP A 196 -3.19 -2.14 -21.47
C ASP A 196 -2.22 -1.09 -20.86
N ILE A 197 -1.47 -1.50 -19.82
CA ILE A 197 -0.41 -0.69 -19.23
C ILE A 197 0.92 -1.06 -19.91
N GLU A 198 1.51 -0.10 -20.61
CA GLU A 198 2.81 -0.27 -21.28
C GLU A 198 3.98 0.07 -20.37
N ASN A 199 3.83 1.09 -19.52
CA ASN A 199 4.79 1.45 -18.49
C ASN A 199 4.08 1.99 -17.24
N ALA A 200 4.69 1.77 -16.08
CA ALA A 200 4.17 2.30 -14.82
C ALA A 200 5.29 2.41 -13.78
N ASP A 201 5.59 3.64 -13.39
CA ASP A 201 6.60 3.98 -12.41
C ASP A 201 6.03 4.88 -11.33
N ILE A 202 6.49 4.67 -10.11
CA ILE A 202 6.18 5.52 -8.97
C ILE A 202 7.49 6.01 -8.36
N GLU A 203 7.59 7.31 -8.16
CA GLU A 203 8.67 7.92 -7.41
C GLU A 203 8.11 8.50 -6.12
N LEU A 204 8.62 8.03 -4.98
CA LEU A 204 8.28 8.57 -3.67
C LEU A 204 9.48 9.36 -3.15
N ILE A 205 9.27 10.63 -2.85
CA ILE A 205 10.31 11.54 -2.33
C ILE A 205 9.85 12.04 -0.96
N TYR A 206 10.72 11.89 0.05
CA TYR A 206 10.50 12.37 1.40
C TYR A 206 11.60 13.32 1.79
N SER A 207 11.24 14.48 2.33
CA SER A 207 12.18 15.54 2.77
C SER A 207 11.76 16.11 4.11
N ASN A 208 12.64 16.89 4.75
CA ASN A 208 12.39 17.50 6.06
C ASN A 208 11.92 16.47 7.10
N ILE A 209 12.56 15.30 7.10
CA ILE A 209 12.21 14.18 7.97
C ILE A 209 12.70 14.47 9.39
N VAL A 210 11.77 14.58 10.34
CA VAL A 210 12.04 14.85 11.75
C VAL A 210 11.32 13.84 12.62
N LYS A 211 12.06 13.15 13.48
CA LYS A 211 11.48 12.20 14.43
C LYS A 211 10.69 12.97 15.50
N LYS A 212 9.51 12.51 15.80
CA LYS A 212 8.68 13.09 16.88
C LYS A 212 9.33 12.83 18.23
N SER A 213 9.30 13.83 19.08
CA SER A 213 9.82 13.78 20.45
C SER A 213 8.84 13.10 21.41
#